data_692ac9478837d02c297319078cd73651
#
_entry.id   692ac9478837d02c297319078cd73651
#
_cell.length_a   1.000
_cell.length_b   1.000
_cell.length_c   1.000
_cell.angle_alpha   90.00
_cell.angle_beta   90.00
_cell.angle_gamma   90.00
#
_symmetry.space_group_name_H-M   'P 1'
#
loop_
_entity.id
_entity.type
_entity.pdbx_description
1 polymer ?
#
loop_
_entity_poly.entity_id
_entity_poly.type
_entity_poly.pdbx_seq_one_letter_code
_entity_poly.pdbx_strand_id
1 'polypeptide(L)'
;MLVTLAKVEVSAFCNRTARAKNPLQQFDDLTSYMALYGLAHYQRMRTIIDYVQVMPHFKITQPIEACVIDYGCGQGIASLAFIDHLIESKLQIKCLKLVLIEPSAHALKRAIYWIEKKAKAAEINIEVIALACTFDELEPDYLASNINQYPCFHLFNNILDMYSAGIFSLSKLTQLIKMQPNENFIFAVSPDFSSGNRGFDALHEFTRPNTIYLNTTGTIEVEEYRYTSQKTSMRKAPVRVYAAKL
;
A
#
# COMPACT_ATOMS: atom_id res chain seq x y z
N MET A 1 -13.32 -2.70 17.19
CA MET A 1 -14.68 -2.19 16.90
C MET A 1 -15.30 -3.12 15.87
N LEU A 2 -16.14 -4.06 16.31
CA LEU A 2 -16.92 -4.92 15.42
C LEU A 2 -17.95 -4.02 14.72
N VAL A 3 -17.69 -3.71 13.46
CA VAL A 3 -18.72 -3.14 12.60
C VAL A 3 -19.71 -4.26 12.36
N THR A 4 -20.93 -4.11 12.88
CA THR A 4 -22.06 -4.95 12.50
C THR A 4 -22.30 -4.65 11.02
N LEU A 5 -21.68 -5.43 10.16
CA LEU A 5 -21.79 -5.29 8.72
C LEU A 5 -23.23 -5.65 8.36
N ALA A 6 -23.99 -4.66 7.94
CA ALA A 6 -25.19 -4.91 7.14
C ALA A 6 -24.79 -5.90 6.03
N LYS A 7 -25.68 -6.83 5.70
CA LYS A 7 -25.43 -7.86 4.67
C LYS A 7 -24.84 -7.20 3.43
N VAL A 8 -23.51 -7.30 3.26
CA VAL A 8 -22.86 -6.86 2.02
C VAL A 8 -23.30 -7.85 0.95
N GLU A 9 -24.00 -7.42 -0.05
CA GLU A 9 -24.26 -8.24 -1.21
C GLU A 9 -23.00 -8.30 -2.07
N VAL A 10 -22.16 -9.31 -1.81
CA VAL A 10 -20.85 -9.47 -2.47
C VAL A 10 -20.98 -9.44 -4.00
N SER A 11 -22.00 -10.10 -4.55
CA SER A 11 -22.23 -10.12 -5.99
C SER A 11 -22.53 -8.72 -6.54
N ALA A 12 -23.38 -7.96 -5.87
CA ALA A 12 -23.71 -6.59 -6.26
C ALA A 12 -22.49 -5.67 -6.15
N PHE A 13 -21.71 -5.77 -5.07
CA PHE A 13 -20.46 -5.06 -4.93
C PHE A 13 -19.46 -5.41 -6.06
N CYS A 14 -19.21 -6.70 -6.29
CA CYS A 14 -18.27 -7.14 -7.32
C CYS A 14 -18.67 -6.69 -8.73
N ASN A 15 -19.96 -6.73 -9.06
CA ASN A 15 -20.46 -6.31 -10.36
C ASN A 15 -20.35 -4.80 -10.55
N ARG A 16 -20.72 -4.01 -9.54
CA ARG A 16 -20.67 -2.53 -9.60
C ARG A 16 -19.25 -1.99 -9.64
N THR A 17 -18.35 -2.58 -8.88
CA THR A 17 -16.98 -2.07 -8.70
C THR A 17 -15.93 -2.82 -9.53
N ALA A 18 -16.31 -3.80 -10.35
CA ALA A 18 -15.40 -4.72 -11.03
C ALA A 18 -14.38 -5.35 -10.06
N ARG A 19 -14.83 -5.77 -8.87
CA ARG A 19 -14.00 -6.25 -7.75
C ARG A 19 -12.99 -5.19 -7.28
N ALA A 20 -13.45 -3.94 -7.17
CA ALA A 20 -12.66 -2.77 -6.79
C ALA A 20 -11.54 -2.38 -7.78
N LYS A 21 -11.62 -2.79 -9.04
CA LYS A 21 -10.77 -2.25 -10.12
C LYS A 21 -11.22 -0.84 -10.52
N ASN A 22 -12.50 -0.54 -10.38
CA ASN A 22 -13.02 0.81 -10.54
C ASN A 22 -12.85 1.60 -9.24
N PRO A 23 -12.55 2.91 -9.28
CA PRO A 23 -12.50 3.76 -8.10
C PRO A 23 -13.80 3.69 -7.29
N LEU A 24 -13.68 3.47 -5.98
CA LEU A 24 -14.84 3.32 -5.09
C LEU A 24 -15.41 4.70 -4.75
N GLN A 25 -16.62 4.98 -5.25
CA GLN A 25 -17.26 6.30 -5.13
C GLN A 25 -18.33 6.38 -4.03
N GLN A 26 -18.80 5.22 -3.53
CA GLN A 26 -19.87 5.15 -2.54
C GLN A 26 -19.35 4.69 -1.19
N PHE A 27 -19.90 5.25 -0.11
CA PHE A 27 -19.50 4.90 1.26
C PHE A 27 -19.71 3.40 1.56
N ASP A 28 -20.79 2.81 1.07
CA ASP A 28 -21.09 1.38 1.26
C ASP A 28 -20.09 0.49 0.52
N ASP A 29 -19.60 0.92 -0.65
CA ASP A 29 -18.56 0.20 -1.37
C ASP A 29 -17.23 0.22 -0.62
N LEU A 30 -16.87 1.36 -0.03
CA LEU A 30 -15.67 1.47 0.81
C LEU A 30 -15.76 0.54 2.02
N THR A 31 -16.93 0.48 2.67
CA THR A 31 -17.15 -0.39 3.82
C THR A 31 -17.11 -1.85 3.42
N SER A 32 -17.75 -2.19 2.30
CA SER A 32 -17.74 -3.55 1.73
C SER A 32 -16.33 -4.00 1.37
N TYR A 33 -15.54 -3.12 0.75
CA TYR A 33 -14.15 -3.40 0.43
C TYR A 33 -13.31 -3.72 1.66
N MET A 34 -13.42 -2.89 2.71
CA MET A 34 -12.69 -3.13 3.95
C MET A 34 -13.08 -4.45 4.62
N ALA A 35 -14.37 -4.78 4.58
CA ALA A 35 -14.86 -6.03 5.13
C ALA A 35 -14.35 -7.25 4.37
N LEU A 36 -14.33 -7.17 3.05
CA LEU A 36 -13.94 -8.30 2.19
C LEU A 36 -12.45 -8.50 2.08
N TYR A 37 -11.70 -7.42 1.98
CA TYR A 37 -10.29 -7.46 1.57
C TYR A 37 -9.33 -6.78 2.56
N GLY A 38 -9.82 -5.86 3.38
CA GLY A 38 -8.95 -4.97 4.16
C GLY A 38 -7.98 -5.71 5.06
N LEU A 39 -8.45 -6.70 5.81
CA LEU A 39 -7.59 -7.47 6.73
C LEU A 39 -6.53 -8.28 5.97
N ALA A 40 -6.92 -8.96 4.90
CA ALA A 40 -5.98 -9.74 4.10
C ALA A 40 -4.92 -8.87 3.41
N HIS A 41 -5.30 -7.67 2.94
CA HIS A 41 -4.35 -6.70 2.35
C HIS A 41 -3.38 -6.16 3.41
N TYR A 42 -3.88 -5.85 4.60
CA TYR A 42 -3.06 -5.42 5.72
C TYR A 42 -2.02 -6.50 6.08
N GLN A 43 -2.46 -7.73 6.27
CA GLN A 43 -1.58 -8.85 6.65
C GLN A 43 -0.54 -9.16 5.59
N ARG A 44 -0.89 -9.09 4.29
CA ARG A 44 0.07 -9.25 3.19
C ARG A 44 1.18 -8.21 3.25
N MET A 45 0.82 -6.94 3.31
CA MET A 45 1.81 -5.85 3.38
C MET A 45 2.65 -5.96 4.65
N ARG A 46 2.01 -6.23 5.79
CA ARG A 46 2.70 -6.38 7.07
C ARG A 46 3.74 -7.51 7.04
N THR A 47 3.38 -8.66 6.48
CA THR A 47 4.29 -9.81 6.36
C THR A 47 5.57 -9.46 5.62
N ILE A 48 5.50 -8.68 4.54
CA ILE A 48 6.69 -8.28 3.78
C ILE A 48 7.55 -7.30 4.57
N ILE A 49 6.92 -6.30 5.17
CA ILE A 49 7.61 -5.29 5.96
C ILE A 49 8.34 -5.96 7.13
N ASP A 50 7.68 -6.87 7.83
CA ASP A 50 8.26 -7.60 8.96
C ASP A 50 9.35 -8.58 8.52
N TYR A 51 9.18 -9.25 7.37
CA TYR A 51 10.17 -10.19 6.85
C TYR A 51 11.47 -9.48 6.46
N VAL A 52 11.39 -8.35 5.78
CA VAL A 52 12.56 -7.55 5.38
C VAL A 52 13.20 -6.89 6.60
N GLN A 53 12.47 -6.83 7.73
CA GLN A 53 12.92 -6.12 8.94
C GLN A 53 13.50 -4.76 8.55
N VAL A 54 12.63 -3.90 8.04
CA VAL A 54 12.94 -2.63 7.38
C VAL A 54 14.15 -1.90 8.00
N MET A 55 14.32 -1.95 9.31
CA MET A 55 15.29 -1.11 10.02
C MET A 55 16.75 -1.58 10.03
N PRO A 56 17.09 -2.87 10.16
CA PRO A 56 18.51 -3.26 10.13
C PRO A 56 19.17 -3.07 8.76
N HIS A 57 18.37 -3.14 7.69
CA HIS A 57 18.85 -2.95 6.32
C HIS A 57 18.93 -1.47 5.92
N PHE A 58 18.25 -0.61 6.66
CA PHE A 58 18.24 0.83 6.45
C PHE A 58 19.13 1.46 7.51
N LYS A 59 20.24 2.02 7.10
CA LYS A 59 21.08 2.86 7.96
C LYS A 59 20.36 4.18 8.31
N ILE A 60 19.11 4.06 8.73
CA ILE A 60 18.31 5.20 9.13
C ILE A 60 18.75 5.57 10.54
N THR A 61 19.33 6.76 10.66
CA THR A 61 19.66 7.33 11.97
C THR A 61 18.39 7.63 12.74
N GLN A 62 18.38 7.34 14.03
CA GLN A 62 17.28 7.76 14.89
C GLN A 62 17.53 9.17 15.42
N PRO A 63 16.48 9.98 15.61
CA PRO A 63 15.07 9.70 15.30
C PRO A 63 14.78 9.70 13.79
N ILE A 64 13.79 8.91 13.38
CA ILE A 64 13.47 8.66 11.97
C ILE A 64 12.75 9.86 11.36
N GLU A 65 13.27 10.31 10.23
CA GLU A 65 12.57 11.17 9.26
C GLU A 65 12.51 10.43 7.94
N ALA A 66 11.32 10.18 7.44
CA ALA A 66 11.13 9.40 6.21
C ALA A 66 9.89 9.85 5.43
N CYS A 67 9.89 9.55 4.13
CA CYS A 67 8.73 9.68 3.28
C CYS A 67 8.18 8.30 2.95
N VAL A 68 6.85 8.16 2.98
CA VAL A 68 6.14 6.97 2.51
C VAL A 68 5.22 7.38 1.38
N ILE A 69 5.33 6.72 0.24
CA ILE A 69 4.46 6.95 -0.92
C ILE A 69 3.62 5.70 -1.12
N ASP A 70 2.32 5.81 -0.91
CA ASP A 70 1.35 4.72 -1.02
C ASP A 70 0.59 4.84 -2.34
N TYR A 71 0.93 3.98 -3.29
CA TYR A 71 0.41 4.00 -4.65
C TYR A 71 -0.90 3.20 -4.76
N GLY A 72 -1.98 3.88 -5.13
CA GLY A 72 -3.31 3.30 -5.10
C GLY A 72 -3.71 2.96 -3.66
N CYS A 73 -3.50 3.93 -2.77
CA CYS A 73 -3.58 3.69 -1.32
C CYS A 73 -4.96 3.21 -0.85
N GLY A 74 -6.01 3.37 -1.67
CA GLY A 74 -7.37 3.06 -1.28
C GLY A 74 -7.73 3.76 0.03
N GLN A 75 -7.97 2.97 1.06
CA GLN A 75 -8.28 3.48 2.40
C GLN A 75 -7.06 3.47 3.35
N GLY A 76 -5.83 3.53 2.80
CA GLY A 76 -4.58 3.69 3.55
C GLY A 76 -4.06 2.42 4.23
N ILE A 77 -4.45 1.24 3.75
CA ILE A 77 -4.13 -0.05 4.40
C ILE A 77 -2.62 -0.28 4.47
N ALA A 78 -1.88 -0.03 3.38
CA ALA A 78 -0.44 -0.23 3.35
C ALA A 78 0.29 0.76 4.27
N SER A 79 -0.11 2.03 4.24
CA SER A 79 0.41 3.07 5.14
C SER A 79 0.16 2.72 6.61
N LEU A 80 -1.02 2.21 6.96
CA LEU A 80 -1.34 1.76 8.32
C LEU A 80 -0.47 0.58 8.75
N ALA A 81 -0.25 -0.39 7.87
CA ALA A 81 0.63 -1.53 8.13
C ALA A 81 2.08 -1.10 8.37
N PHE A 82 2.56 -0.11 7.60
CA PHE A 82 3.90 0.47 7.76
C PHE A 82 4.04 1.22 9.10
N ILE A 83 3.07 2.06 9.45
CA ILE A 83 3.05 2.79 10.73
C ILE A 83 3.03 1.81 11.91
N ASP A 84 2.24 0.74 11.83
CA ASP A 84 2.20 -0.29 12.87
C ASP A 84 3.55 -0.96 13.06
N HIS A 85 4.25 -1.27 11.97
CA HIS A 85 5.60 -1.82 12.05
C HIS A 85 6.56 -0.88 12.78
N LEU A 86 6.53 0.42 12.47
CA LEU A 86 7.37 1.40 13.14
C LEU A 86 7.08 1.49 14.64
N ILE A 87 5.80 1.51 15.02
CA ILE A 87 5.36 1.56 16.43
C ILE A 87 5.83 0.32 17.19
N GLU A 88 5.57 -0.86 16.64
CA GLU A 88 5.90 -2.14 17.30
C GLU A 88 7.41 -2.37 17.39
N SER A 89 8.16 -1.83 16.43
CA SER A 89 9.64 -1.82 16.47
C SER A 89 10.21 -0.81 17.47
N LYS A 90 9.35 -0.05 18.18
CA LYS A 90 9.73 0.97 19.18
C LYS A 90 10.70 2.02 18.66
N LEU A 91 10.54 2.39 17.41
CA LEU A 91 11.41 3.36 16.75
C LEU A 91 10.98 4.79 17.10
N GLN A 92 11.96 5.65 17.34
CA GLN A 92 11.69 7.07 17.54
C GLN A 92 11.42 7.72 16.17
N ILE A 93 10.19 8.15 15.95
CA ILE A 93 9.77 8.80 14.70
C ILE A 93 9.69 10.30 14.96
N LYS A 94 10.57 11.09 14.32
CA LYS A 94 10.56 12.54 14.39
C LYS A 94 9.49 13.13 13.48
N CYS A 95 9.46 12.66 12.23
CA CYS A 95 8.48 13.07 11.25
C CYS A 95 8.30 11.98 10.19
N LEU A 96 7.05 11.69 9.85
CA LEU A 96 6.70 10.80 8.74
C LEU A 96 5.87 11.58 7.73
N LYS A 97 6.45 11.84 6.55
CA LYS A 97 5.71 12.42 5.43
C LYS A 97 5.03 11.30 4.64
N LEU A 98 3.73 11.41 4.47
CA LEU A 98 2.90 10.41 3.77
C LEU A 98 2.34 11.02 2.50
N VAL A 99 2.65 10.44 1.36
CA VAL A 99 2.06 10.77 0.05
C VAL A 99 1.05 9.68 -0.30
N LEU A 100 -0.22 10.03 -0.33
CA LEU A 100 -1.32 9.13 -0.60
C LEU A 100 -1.87 9.39 -2.00
N ILE A 101 -1.79 8.43 -2.90
CA ILE A 101 -2.24 8.56 -4.30
C ILE A 101 -3.40 7.61 -4.52
N GLU A 102 -4.59 8.13 -4.79
CA GLU A 102 -5.81 7.34 -4.95
C GLU A 102 -6.86 8.13 -5.76
N PRO A 103 -7.40 7.61 -6.86
CA PRO A 103 -8.39 8.34 -7.66
C PRO A 103 -9.74 8.54 -6.95
N SER A 104 -10.10 7.71 -5.96
CA SER A 104 -11.30 7.89 -5.18
C SER A 104 -11.10 8.88 -4.03
N ALA A 105 -11.63 10.10 -4.17
CA ALA A 105 -11.58 11.10 -3.11
C ALA A 105 -12.25 10.64 -1.80
N HIS A 106 -13.25 9.75 -1.87
CA HIS A 106 -13.90 9.17 -0.69
C HIS A 106 -12.99 8.17 0.04
N ALA A 107 -12.28 7.32 -0.72
CA ALA A 107 -11.30 6.38 -0.16
C ALA A 107 -10.16 7.16 0.50
N LEU A 108 -9.66 8.18 -0.19
CA LEU A 108 -8.58 9.05 0.29
C LEU A 108 -8.94 9.76 1.60
N LYS A 109 -10.15 10.32 1.72
CA LYS A 109 -10.63 10.92 2.97
C LYS A 109 -10.64 9.92 4.14
N ARG A 110 -11.05 8.68 3.89
CA ARG A 110 -11.01 7.62 4.92
C ARG A 110 -9.59 7.21 5.28
N ALA A 111 -8.69 7.15 4.30
CA ALA A 111 -7.27 6.89 4.53
C ALA A 111 -6.67 7.93 5.47
N ILE A 112 -6.82 9.22 5.16
CA ILE A 112 -6.34 10.33 5.97
C ILE A 112 -6.88 10.22 7.40
N TYR A 113 -8.21 10.04 7.55
CA TYR A 113 -8.83 9.94 8.86
C TYR A 113 -8.23 8.82 9.73
N TRP A 114 -8.05 7.62 9.18
CA TRP A 114 -7.50 6.50 9.96
C TRP A 114 -6.02 6.66 10.27
N ILE A 115 -5.24 7.18 9.33
CA ILE A 115 -3.82 7.45 9.49
C ILE A 115 -3.58 8.51 10.56
N GLU A 116 -4.28 9.65 10.49
CA GLU A 116 -4.18 10.72 11.49
C GLU A 116 -4.59 10.24 12.87
N LYS A 117 -5.70 9.49 12.96
CA LYS A 117 -6.16 8.92 14.23
C LYS A 117 -5.13 7.97 14.84
N LYS A 118 -4.48 7.15 14.01
CA LYS A 118 -3.44 6.24 14.47
C LYS A 118 -2.18 6.97 14.89
N ALA A 119 -1.70 7.90 14.08
CA ALA A 119 -0.53 8.70 14.38
C ALA A 119 -0.69 9.49 15.67
N LYS A 120 -1.88 10.10 15.87
CA LYS A 120 -2.22 10.80 17.11
C LYS A 120 -2.20 9.88 18.33
N ALA A 121 -2.74 8.66 18.21
CA ALA A 121 -2.76 7.70 19.31
C ALA A 121 -1.35 7.17 19.66
N ALA A 122 -0.42 7.21 18.72
CA ALA A 122 0.97 6.78 18.88
C ALA A 122 1.94 7.96 19.08
N GLU A 123 1.43 9.19 19.18
CA GLU A 123 2.22 10.42 19.34
C GLU A 123 3.26 10.63 18.21
N ILE A 124 2.92 10.18 16.98
CA ILE A 124 3.76 10.33 15.80
C ILE A 124 3.41 11.62 15.08
N ASN A 125 4.43 12.44 14.78
CA ASN A 125 4.27 13.60 13.92
C ASN A 125 4.18 13.16 12.45
N ILE A 126 3.07 13.48 11.78
CA ILE A 126 2.86 13.17 10.36
C ILE A 126 2.52 14.42 9.55
N GLU A 127 3.00 14.43 8.30
CA GLU A 127 2.59 15.37 7.26
C GLU A 127 1.97 14.57 6.12
N VAL A 128 0.75 14.89 5.70
CA VAL A 128 0.02 14.15 4.67
C VAL A 128 -0.13 15.00 3.41
N ILE A 129 0.35 14.48 2.27
CA ILE A 129 0.08 14.98 0.93
C ILE A 129 -0.89 13.98 0.29
N ALA A 130 -2.10 14.42 -0.01
CA ALA A 130 -3.15 13.57 -0.56
C ALA A 130 -3.50 13.99 -1.99
N LEU A 131 -3.38 13.06 -2.94
CA LEU A 131 -3.58 13.28 -4.37
C LEU A 131 -4.74 12.42 -4.87
N ALA A 132 -5.86 13.09 -5.18
CA ALA A 132 -7.03 12.45 -5.77
C ALA A 132 -6.86 12.35 -7.30
N CYS A 133 -5.96 11.49 -7.76
CA CYS A 133 -5.62 11.33 -9.18
C CYS A 133 -5.26 9.89 -9.52
N THR A 134 -5.31 9.57 -10.81
CA THR A 134 -4.75 8.33 -11.36
C THR A 134 -3.22 8.46 -11.49
N PHE A 135 -2.55 7.35 -11.75
CA PHE A 135 -1.09 7.38 -11.93
C PHE A 135 -0.67 8.10 -13.22
N ASP A 136 -1.52 8.08 -14.25
CA ASP A 136 -1.24 8.78 -15.52
C ASP A 136 -1.43 10.31 -15.41
N GLU A 137 -2.10 10.78 -14.35
CA GLU A 137 -2.27 12.20 -14.02
C GLU A 137 -1.18 12.74 -13.07
N LEU A 138 -0.30 11.87 -12.54
CA LEU A 138 0.77 12.31 -11.65
C LEU A 138 1.70 13.32 -12.30
N GLU A 139 2.16 14.27 -11.49
CA GLU A 139 3.19 15.25 -11.82
C GLU A 139 4.46 14.94 -11.02
N PRO A 140 5.38 14.10 -11.56
CA PRO A 140 6.55 13.63 -10.82
C PRO A 140 7.45 14.76 -10.31
N ASP A 141 7.65 15.82 -11.10
CA ASP A 141 8.49 16.96 -10.73
C ASP A 141 7.95 17.71 -9.51
N TYR A 142 6.62 17.92 -9.46
CA TYR A 142 5.97 18.55 -8.31
C TYR A 142 6.14 17.71 -7.05
N LEU A 143 5.90 16.42 -7.13
CA LEU A 143 6.06 15.52 -5.98
C LEU A 143 7.52 15.43 -5.53
N ALA A 144 8.44 15.23 -6.47
CA ALA A 144 9.86 15.13 -6.16
C ALA A 144 10.36 16.36 -5.38
N SER A 145 9.97 17.57 -5.79
CA SER A 145 10.36 18.81 -5.11
C SER A 145 9.87 18.89 -3.65
N ASN A 146 8.79 18.19 -3.31
CA ASN A 146 8.20 18.21 -1.97
C ASN A 146 8.71 17.10 -1.05
N ILE A 147 9.34 16.04 -1.58
CA ILE A 147 9.69 14.84 -0.82
C ILE A 147 11.17 14.47 -0.87
N ASN A 148 11.99 15.18 -1.62
CA ASN A 148 13.38 14.86 -1.93
C ASN A 148 14.39 14.94 -0.77
N GLN A 149 13.94 15.33 0.43
CA GLN A 149 14.86 15.49 1.59
C GLN A 149 14.96 14.21 2.44
N TYR A 150 14.11 13.19 2.20
CA TYR A 150 14.00 12.04 3.08
C TYR A 150 14.24 10.73 2.33
N PRO A 151 14.70 9.65 3.02
CA PRO A 151 14.56 8.30 2.49
C PRO A 151 13.10 7.98 2.16
N CYS A 152 12.85 7.37 1.00
CA CYS A 152 11.51 7.12 0.51
C CYS A 152 11.16 5.63 0.53
N PHE A 153 9.99 5.32 1.06
CA PHE A 153 9.39 3.98 1.05
C PHE A 153 8.20 3.96 0.09
N HIS A 154 8.34 3.21 -0.99
CA HIS A 154 7.34 3.09 -2.05
C HIS A 154 6.49 1.83 -1.80
N LEU A 155 5.21 2.01 -1.49
CA LEU A 155 4.29 0.92 -1.16
C LEU A 155 3.34 0.63 -2.32
N PHE A 156 3.31 -0.62 -2.77
CA PHE A 156 2.42 -1.13 -3.80
C PHE A 156 1.62 -2.32 -3.25
N ASN A 157 0.42 -2.07 -2.77
CA ASN A 157 -0.40 -3.10 -2.13
C ASN A 157 -1.61 -3.45 -2.99
N ASN A 158 -1.56 -4.60 -3.66
CA ASN A 158 -2.61 -5.10 -4.55
C ASN A 158 -2.97 -4.13 -5.69
N ILE A 159 -1.97 -3.51 -6.29
CA ILE A 159 -2.13 -2.56 -7.40
C ILE A 159 -1.38 -2.99 -8.66
N LEU A 160 -0.25 -3.69 -8.54
CA LEU A 160 0.56 -4.07 -9.71
C LEU A 160 -0.11 -5.08 -10.63
N ASP A 161 -1.06 -5.86 -10.14
CA ASP A 161 -1.90 -6.73 -10.95
C ASP A 161 -2.80 -5.94 -11.91
N MET A 162 -3.17 -4.70 -11.58
CA MET A 162 -3.95 -3.81 -12.45
C MET A 162 -3.14 -3.29 -13.64
N TYR A 163 -1.82 -3.17 -13.51
CA TYR A 163 -0.92 -2.87 -14.64
C TYR A 163 -1.06 -3.92 -15.76
N SER A 164 -1.11 -5.18 -15.38
CA SER A 164 -1.29 -6.30 -16.33
C SER A 164 -2.61 -6.25 -17.08
N ALA A 165 -3.63 -5.58 -16.52
CA ALA A 165 -4.93 -5.34 -17.15
C ALA A 165 -4.95 -4.06 -18.02
N GLY A 166 -3.82 -3.34 -18.13
CA GLY A 166 -3.69 -2.11 -18.91
C GLY A 166 -4.43 -0.90 -18.30
N ILE A 167 -4.66 -0.91 -16.98
CA ILE A 167 -5.43 0.15 -16.31
C ILE A 167 -4.59 1.42 -16.11
N PHE A 168 -3.26 1.28 -15.99
CA PHE A 168 -2.32 2.40 -15.86
C PHE A 168 -0.94 2.06 -16.43
N SER A 169 -0.11 3.11 -16.63
CA SER A 169 1.29 3.00 -17.02
C SER A 169 2.22 3.16 -15.80
N LEU A 170 3.31 2.39 -15.75
CA LEU A 170 4.34 2.57 -14.72
C LEU A 170 5.29 3.76 -15.01
N SER A 171 5.22 4.39 -16.17
CA SER A 171 6.22 5.38 -16.61
C SER A 171 6.36 6.55 -15.65
N LYS A 172 5.27 7.20 -15.26
CA LYS A 172 5.31 8.33 -14.31
C LYS A 172 5.69 7.91 -12.89
N LEU A 173 5.25 6.73 -12.44
CA LEU A 173 5.63 6.18 -11.14
C LEU A 173 7.14 5.93 -11.07
N THR A 174 7.69 5.27 -12.08
CA THR A 174 9.12 4.98 -12.13
C THR A 174 9.97 6.22 -12.34
N GLN A 175 9.46 7.22 -13.05
CA GLN A 175 10.08 8.55 -13.13
C GLN A 175 10.15 9.18 -11.74
N LEU A 176 9.04 9.25 -11.00
CA LEU A 176 9.00 9.78 -9.65
C LEU A 176 9.99 9.07 -8.72
N ILE A 177 10.03 7.72 -8.75
CA ILE A 177 10.96 6.93 -7.95
C ILE A 177 12.42 7.31 -8.28
N LYS A 178 12.76 7.40 -9.57
CA LYS A 178 14.13 7.73 -10.02
C LYS A 178 14.56 9.16 -9.75
N MET A 179 13.61 10.07 -9.59
CA MET A 179 13.89 11.48 -9.27
C MET A 179 14.23 11.69 -7.79
N GLN A 180 13.99 10.70 -6.93
CA GLN A 180 14.33 10.82 -5.51
C GLN A 180 15.85 10.69 -5.32
N PRO A 181 16.54 11.73 -4.79
CA PRO A 181 18.00 11.72 -4.65
C PRO A 181 18.49 10.86 -3.48
N ASN A 182 17.60 10.53 -2.55
CA ASN A 182 17.91 9.77 -1.35
C ASN A 182 17.68 8.27 -1.55
N GLU A 183 17.88 7.50 -0.50
CA GLU A 183 17.61 6.06 -0.53
C GLU A 183 16.14 5.78 -0.82
N ASN A 184 15.89 4.92 -1.80
CA ASN A 184 14.56 4.49 -2.20
C ASN A 184 14.38 3.01 -1.91
N PHE A 185 13.27 2.67 -1.24
CA PHE A 185 12.92 1.31 -0.87
C PHE A 185 11.54 0.98 -1.42
N ILE A 186 11.43 -0.14 -2.11
CA ILE A 186 10.18 -0.59 -2.73
C ILE A 186 9.66 -1.79 -1.98
N PHE A 187 8.36 -1.77 -1.65
CA PHE A 187 7.60 -2.89 -1.08
C PHE A 187 6.36 -3.11 -1.91
N ALA A 188 6.28 -4.26 -2.55
CA ALA A 188 5.14 -4.60 -3.37
C ALA A 188 4.59 -5.99 -3.04
N VAL A 189 3.28 -6.10 -2.92
CA VAL A 189 2.56 -7.36 -2.69
C VAL A 189 1.23 -7.38 -3.42
N SER A 190 0.92 -8.51 -4.03
CA SER A 190 -0.40 -8.82 -4.60
C SER A 190 -0.69 -10.31 -4.48
N PRO A 191 -1.93 -10.75 -4.66
CA PRO A 191 -2.22 -12.16 -4.86
C PRO A 191 -1.41 -12.71 -6.04
N ASP A 192 -0.86 -13.93 -5.88
CA ASP A 192 -0.13 -14.59 -6.96
C ASP A 192 -1.11 -15.21 -7.97
N PHE A 193 -1.07 -14.69 -9.19
CA PHE A 193 -1.71 -15.28 -10.37
C PHE A 193 -0.96 -14.85 -11.63
N SER A 194 -0.81 -15.75 -12.60
CA SER A 194 0.11 -15.60 -13.73
C SER A 194 -0.07 -14.29 -14.53
N SER A 195 -1.32 -13.84 -14.73
CA SER A 195 -1.58 -12.58 -15.44
C SER A 195 -1.29 -11.34 -14.61
N GLY A 196 -1.28 -11.43 -13.26
CA GLY A 196 -1.01 -10.30 -12.36
C GLY A 196 0.47 -10.02 -12.16
N ASN A 197 1.33 -11.02 -12.34
CA ASN A 197 2.76 -10.92 -12.03
C ASN A 197 3.53 -10.00 -12.97
N ARG A 198 3.04 -9.73 -14.18
CA ARG A 198 3.69 -8.84 -15.16
C ARG A 198 3.97 -7.43 -14.63
N GLY A 199 3.13 -6.91 -13.72
CA GLY A 199 3.36 -5.61 -13.09
C GLY A 199 4.60 -5.60 -12.20
N PHE A 200 4.88 -6.70 -11.51
CA PHE A 200 6.09 -6.86 -10.69
C PHE A 200 7.35 -6.94 -11.55
N ASP A 201 7.29 -7.72 -12.63
CA ASP A 201 8.40 -7.88 -13.55
C ASP A 201 8.72 -6.55 -14.23
N ALA A 202 7.70 -5.82 -14.68
CA ALA A 202 7.85 -4.49 -15.25
C ALA A 202 8.42 -3.48 -14.23
N LEU A 203 7.94 -3.47 -12.98
CA LEU A 203 8.48 -2.61 -11.94
C LEU A 203 9.97 -2.88 -11.69
N HIS A 204 10.36 -4.15 -11.59
CA HIS A 204 11.75 -4.57 -11.46
C HIS A 204 12.60 -4.10 -12.64
N GLU A 205 12.14 -4.32 -13.86
CA GLU A 205 12.85 -3.96 -15.10
C GLU A 205 13.02 -2.43 -15.22
N PHE A 206 11.99 -1.66 -14.91
CA PHE A 206 12.03 -0.21 -14.99
C PHE A 206 12.87 0.43 -13.88
N THR A 207 12.84 -0.12 -12.66
CA THR A 207 13.57 0.47 -11.53
C THR A 207 15.03 0.05 -11.47
N ARG A 208 15.37 -1.16 -11.91
CA ARG A 208 16.74 -1.73 -11.91
C ARG A 208 17.43 -1.54 -10.55
N PRO A 209 16.93 -2.18 -9.49
CA PRO A 209 17.38 -1.95 -8.13
C PRO A 209 18.82 -2.42 -7.91
N ASN A 210 19.53 -1.71 -7.02
CA ASN A 210 20.87 -2.07 -6.58
C ASN A 210 20.88 -3.32 -5.70
N THR A 211 19.83 -3.49 -4.89
CA THR A 211 19.69 -4.63 -3.98
C THR A 211 18.26 -5.17 -4.02
N ILE A 212 18.12 -6.47 -4.14
CA ILE A 212 16.84 -7.18 -4.07
C ILE A 212 16.80 -7.97 -2.76
N TYR A 213 15.85 -7.67 -1.90
CA TYR A 213 15.60 -8.41 -0.66
C TYR A 213 14.64 -9.58 -0.88
N LEU A 214 13.60 -9.34 -1.67
CA LEU A 214 12.59 -10.33 -2.05
C LEU A 214 12.20 -10.14 -3.51
N ASN A 215 12.11 -11.23 -4.27
CA ASN A 215 11.51 -11.26 -5.61
C ASN A 215 11.01 -12.67 -5.88
N THR A 216 9.89 -13.05 -5.28
CA THR A 216 9.43 -14.43 -5.29
C THR A 216 7.91 -14.53 -5.19
N THR A 217 7.41 -15.73 -5.46
CA THR A 217 6.05 -16.15 -5.10
C THR A 217 6.12 -17.01 -3.84
N GLY A 218 5.06 -17.00 -3.07
CA GLY A 218 4.98 -17.78 -1.84
C GLY A 218 3.55 -17.95 -1.36
N THR A 219 3.43 -18.41 -0.13
CA THR A 219 2.14 -18.56 0.54
C THR A 219 2.23 -17.97 1.93
N ILE A 220 1.27 -17.12 2.26
CA ILE A 220 1.13 -16.56 3.60
C ILE A 220 -0.21 -16.96 4.22
N GLU A 221 -0.28 -16.98 5.53
CA GLU A 221 -1.55 -17.14 6.23
C GLU A 221 -2.22 -15.78 6.38
N VAL A 222 -3.47 -15.69 5.95
CA VAL A 222 -4.29 -14.48 6.08
C VAL A 222 -5.61 -14.82 6.74
N GLU A 223 -6.08 -13.92 7.57
CA GLU A 223 -7.42 -13.96 8.10
C GLU A 223 -8.38 -13.27 7.12
N GLU A 224 -9.39 -13.99 6.67
CA GLU A 224 -10.35 -13.51 5.71
C GLU A 224 -11.77 -13.67 6.24
N TYR A 225 -12.59 -12.65 6.06
CA TYR A 225 -14.00 -12.73 6.40
C TYR A 225 -14.76 -13.57 5.39
N ARG A 226 -15.34 -14.66 5.85
CA ARG A 226 -16.17 -15.53 5.03
C ARG A 226 -17.63 -15.12 5.13
N TYR A 227 -18.14 -14.67 4.03
CA TYR A 227 -19.48 -14.16 3.88
C TYR A 227 -20.58 -15.16 4.20
N THR A 228 -20.40 -16.39 3.69
CA THR A 228 -21.38 -17.48 3.86
C THR A 228 -21.57 -17.90 5.32
N SER A 229 -20.51 -17.81 6.11
CA SER A 229 -20.53 -18.19 7.54
C SER A 229 -20.54 -16.99 8.50
N GLN A 230 -20.39 -15.76 7.99
CA GLN A 230 -20.25 -14.52 8.78
C GLN A 230 -19.14 -14.60 9.86
N LYS A 231 -18.08 -15.35 9.57
CA LYS A 231 -16.95 -15.57 10.47
C LYS A 231 -15.65 -15.29 9.75
N THR A 232 -14.65 -14.86 10.50
CA THR A 232 -13.27 -14.85 10.02
C THR A 232 -12.67 -16.25 10.07
N SER A 233 -11.82 -16.57 9.13
CA SER A 233 -11.07 -17.82 9.12
C SER A 233 -9.68 -17.62 8.53
N MET A 234 -8.70 -18.30 9.10
CA MET A 234 -7.36 -18.35 8.53
C MET A 234 -7.38 -19.18 7.24
N ARG A 235 -6.68 -18.68 6.22
CA ARG A 235 -6.41 -19.45 5.01
C ARG A 235 -5.01 -19.18 4.48
N LYS A 236 -4.45 -20.17 3.80
CA LYS A 236 -3.24 -19.98 3.01
C LYS A 236 -3.59 -19.25 1.71
N ALA A 237 -2.95 -18.13 1.49
CA ALA A 237 -3.14 -17.29 0.31
C ALA A 237 -1.85 -17.20 -0.50
N PRO A 238 -1.87 -17.56 -1.79
CA PRO A 238 -0.71 -17.35 -2.65
C PRO A 238 -0.47 -15.86 -2.83
N VAL A 239 0.82 -15.47 -2.80
CA VAL A 239 1.25 -14.08 -2.95
C VAL A 239 2.46 -13.97 -3.85
N ARG A 240 2.52 -12.89 -4.61
CA ARG A 240 3.71 -12.38 -5.27
C ARG A 240 4.24 -11.21 -4.45
N VAL A 241 5.52 -11.27 -4.12
CA VAL A 241 6.19 -10.29 -3.26
C VAL A 241 7.44 -9.76 -3.92
N TYR A 242 7.69 -8.47 -3.70
CA TYR A 242 8.89 -7.79 -4.17
C TYR A 242 9.31 -6.75 -3.14
N ALA A 243 10.58 -6.80 -2.74
CA ALA A 243 11.18 -5.77 -1.92
C ALA A 243 12.61 -5.49 -2.39
N ALA A 244 12.93 -4.23 -2.60
CA ALA A 244 14.20 -3.82 -3.16
C ALA A 244 14.65 -2.45 -2.67
N LYS A 245 15.96 -2.17 -2.81
CA LYS A 245 16.59 -0.86 -2.63
C LYS A 245 17.17 -0.40 -3.95
N LEU A 246 16.91 0.86 -4.32
CA LEU A 246 17.50 1.53 -5.49
C LEU A 246 18.78 2.27 -5.12
#